data_99977c8e0d12c334a4fef720632f2000
#
_entry.id   99977c8e0d12c334a4fef720632f2000
#
_cell.length_a   1.000
_cell.length_b   1.000
_cell.length_c   1.000
_cell.angle_alpha   90.00
_cell.angle_beta   90.00
_cell.angle_gamma   90.00
#
_symmetry.space_group_name_H-M   'P 1'
#
loop_
_entity.id
_entity.type
_entity.pdbx_description
1 polymer ?
#
loop_
_entity_poly.entity_id
_entity_poly.type
_entity_poly.pdbx_seq_one_letter_code
_entity_poly.pdbx_strand_id
1 'polypeptide(L)'
;MKLLAVSTLLAGAAQAFQFLNDIPVDGYYNEGSDFVIQWKPEDRGDTFRLELYTFLVNPIYVGPSPNPWGGPIYDYNDTTTVLDAAAKYSAGNFTWHIDLIQGREGADWYYRFGAQLASVGEVADYARSFHIKAAA
;
A
#
# COMPACT_ATOMS: atom_id res chain seq x y z
N MET A 1 10.57 -0.57 -38.99
CA MET A 1 9.48 0.35 -38.59
C MET A 1 8.47 -0.35 -37.69
N LYS A 2 7.94 -1.45 -38.11
CA LYS A 2 6.95 -2.18 -37.29
C LYS A 2 7.51 -2.67 -35.99
N LEU A 3 8.78 -2.95 -35.93
CA LEU A 3 9.44 -3.36 -34.70
C LEU A 3 9.35 -2.33 -33.60
N LEU A 4 9.36 -1.06 -33.95
CA LEU A 4 9.21 0.01 -32.96
C LEU A 4 7.87 -0.04 -32.26
N ALA A 5 6.80 -0.33 -33.00
CA ALA A 5 5.48 -0.47 -32.39
C ALA A 5 5.44 -1.64 -31.41
N VAL A 6 6.06 -2.76 -31.77
CA VAL A 6 6.13 -3.92 -30.87
C VAL A 6 6.92 -3.57 -29.62
N SER A 7 8.05 -2.89 -29.75
CA SER A 7 8.84 -2.47 -28.61
C SER A 7 8.05 -1.53 -27.70
N THR A 8 7.25 -0.64 -28.27
CA THR A 8 6.40 0.26 -27.50
C THR A 8 5.36 -0.51 -26.70
N LEU A 9 4.76 -1.55 -27.28
CA LEU A 9 3.81 -2.37 -26.58
C LEU A 9 4.46 -3.11 -25.40
N LEU A 10 5.66 -3.62 -25.60
CA LEU A 10 6.39 -4.29 -24.52
C LEU A 10 6.71 -3.33 -23.40
N ALA A 11 7.14 -2.12 -23.74
CA ALA A 11 7.42 -1.10 -22.73
C ALA A 11 6.15 -0.74 -21.96
N GLY A 12 5.01 -0.62 -22.65
CA GLY A 12 3.74 -0.36 -22.01
C GLY A 12 3.31 -1.50 -21.07
N ALA A 13 3.52 -2.75 -21.52
CA ALA A 13 3.19 -3.91 -20.69
C ALA A 13 4.05 -4.00 -19.43
N ALA A 14 5.26 -3.47 -19.46
CA ALA A 14 6.16 -3.44 -18.32
C ALA A 14 5.82 -2.36 -17.30
N GLN A 15 4.88 -1.46 -17.61
CA GLN A 15 4.51 -0.36 -16.74
C GLN A 15 3.49 -0.79 -15.71
N ALA A 16 3.94 -1.56 -14.73
CA ALA A 16 3.14 -1.87 -13.56
C ALA A 16 3.04 -0.62 -12.70
N PHE A 17 1.97 -0.54 -11.90
CA PHE A 17 1.84 0.51 -10.90
C PHE A 17 3.04 0.48 -9.95
N GLN A 18 3.54 1.66 -9.59
CA GLN A 18 4.69 1.78 -8.72
C GLN A 18 4.58 2.99 -7.80
N PHE A 19 4.66 2.75 -6.50
CA PHE A 19 4.86 3.83 -5.54
C PHE A 19 6.29 4.35 -5.63
N LEU A 20 6.45 5.66 -5.48
CA LEU A 20 7.76 6.33 -5.60
C LEU A 20 8.33 6.80 -4.26
N ASN A 21 7.57 6.67 -3.17
CA ASN A 21 8.03 7.13 -1.87
C ASN A 21 9.25 6.34 -1.41
N ASP A 22 10.24 7.08 -0.91
CA ASP A 22 11.40 6.49 -0.24
C ASP A 22 11.12 6.45 1.27
N ILE A 23 10.58 5.33 1.72
CA ILE A 23 10.24 5.13 3.13
C ILE A 23 11.36 4.35 3.78
N PRO A 24 12.03 4.91 4.81
CA PRO A 24 13.09 4.21 5.52
C PRO A 24 12.57 2.95 6.21
N VAL A 25 13.42 1.96 6.35
CA VAL A 25 13.11 0.76 7.14
C VAL A 25 12.81 1.21 8.58
N ASP A 26 11.69 0.75 9.13
CA ASP A 26 11.22 1.13 10.45
C ASP A 26 11.13 2.65 10.65
N GLY A 27 10.79 3.37 9.58
CA GLY A 27 10.61 4.81 9.63
C GLY A 27 9.38 5.18 10.45
N TYR A 28 9.45 6.35 11.11
CA TYR A 28 8.35 6.90 11.88
C TYR A 28 7.87 8.20 11.28
N TYR A 29 6.54 8.37 11.24
CA TYR A 29 5.90 9.61 10.83
C TYR A 29 4.98 10.07 11.95
N ASN A 30 4.79 11.37 12.08
CA ASN A 30 4.04 11.95 13.19
C ASN A 30 2.56 12.06 12.85
N GLU A 31 1.71 11.63 13.77
CA GLU A 31 0.28 11.90 13.70
C GLU A 31 0.05 13.41 13.59
N GLY A 32 -0.88 13.81 12.73
CA GLY A 32 -1.21 15.22 12.51
C GLY A 32 -0.36 15.92 11.44
N SER A 33 0.70 15.28 10.95
CA SER A 33 1.46 15.83 9.84
C SER A 33 0.89 15.35 8.50
N ASP A 34 1.25 16.03 7.43
CA ASP A 34 0.87 15.63 6.09
C ASP A 34 1.94 14.75 5.46
N PHE A 35 1.51 13.72 4.77
CA PHE A 35 2.37 12.82 4.02
C PHE A 35 1.90 12.76 2.58
N VAL A 36 2.78 13.04 1.65
CA VAL A 36 2.45 12.98 0.23
C VAL A 36 2.78 11.58 -0.31
N ILE A 37 1.74 10.83 -0.58
CA ILE A 37 1.86 9.52 -1.24
C ILE A 37 2.10 9.79 -2.72
N GLN A 38 3.14 9.18 -3.29
CA GLN A 38 3.53 9.43 -4.67
C GLN A 38 3.60 8.12 -5.45
N TRP A 39 3.15 8.17 -6.69
CA TRP A 39 3.26 7.04 -7.61
C TRP A 39 3.66 7.54 -8.99
N LYS A 40 4.12 6.61 -9.80
CA LYS A 40 4.47 6.91 -11.18
C LYS A 40 3.20 7.23 -11.95
N PRO A 41 3.04 8.46 -12.50
CA PRO A 41 1.84 8.81 -13.23
C PRO A 41 1.69 7.99 -14.50
N GLU A 42 0.45 7.65 -14.83
CA GLU A 42 0.12 6.98 -16.07
C GLU A 42 -1.05 7.69 -16.74
N ASP A 43 -1.00 7.78 -18.06
CA ASP A 43 -2.05 8.39 -18.85
C ASP A 43 -3.15 7.34 -19.10
N ARG A 44 -3.99 7.14 -18.09
CA ARG A 44 -5.10 6.18 -18.11
C ARG A 44 -6.37 6.88 -17.63
N GLY A 45 -7.48 6.48 -18.23
CA GLY A 45 -8.79 7.03 -17.85
C GLY A 45 -9.45 6.33 -16.67
N ASP A 46 -9.02 5.11 -16.34
CA ASP A 46 -9.56 4.39 -15.20
C ASP A 46 -8.92 4.88 -13.89
N THR A 47 -9.45 4.39 -12.79
CA THR A 47 -8.99 4.75 -11.45
C THR A 47 -8.56 3.50 -10.67
N PHE A 48 -7.87 3.72 -9.56
CA PHE A 48 -7.54 2.65 -8.62
C PHE A 48 -7.97 3.07 -7.22
N ARG A 49 -8.04 2.10 -6.32
CA ARG A 49 -8.33 2.38 -4.92
C ARG A 49 -7.02 2.47 -4.14
N LEU A 50 -6.78 3.62 -3.54
CA LEU A 50 -5.64 3.86 -2.67
C LEU A 50 -6.04 3.46 -1.25
N GLU A 51 -5.33 2.50 -0.69
CA GLU A 51 -5.65 1.91 0.60
C GLU A 51 -4.51 2.07 1.59
N LEU A 52 -4.89 2.12 2.86
CA LEU A 52 -3.96 2.11 3.98
C LEU A 52 -4.22 0.85 4.80
N TYR A 53 -3.19 0.07 5.00
CA TYR A 53 -3.24 -1.14 5.82
C TYR A 53 -2.50 -0.92 7.12
N THR A 54 -3.03 -1.46 8.21
CA THR A 54 -2.33 -1.51 9.49
C THR A 54 -2.44 -2.89 10.11
N PHE A 55 -1.34 -3.37 10.67
CA PHE A 55 -1.25 -4.73 11.18
C PHE A 55 -0.15 -4.84 12.23
N LEU A 56 -0.21 -5.90 13.03
CA LEU A 56 0.78 -6.18 14.08
C LEU A 56 2.15 -6.49 13.48
N VAL A 57 3.19 -5.90 14.07
CA VAL A 57 4.58 -6.27 13.77
C VAL A 57 4.84 -7.71 14.20
N ASN A 58 4.36 -8.09 15.39
CA ASN A 58 4.47 -9.44 15.91
C ASN A 58 3.08 -10.09 15.97
N PRO A 59 2.72 -10.89 14.95
CA PRO A 59 1.40 -11.50 14.91
C PRO A 59 1.18 -12.48 16.06
N ILE A 60 -0.08 -12.69 16.41
CA ILE A 60 -0.49 -13.58 17.48
C ILE A 60 -0.69 -14.98 16.91
N TYR A 61 -0.04 -15.98 17.53
CA TYR A 61 -0.23 -17.37 17.11
C TYR A 61 -1.64 -17.83 17.46
N VAL A 62 -2.35 -18.33 16.47
CA VAL A 62 -3.75 -18.79 16.63
C VAL A 62 -3.83 -20.31 16.77
N GLY A 63 -2.97 -21.03 16.07
CA GLY A 63 -2.98 -22.49 16.08
C GLY A 63 -2.39 -23.08 14.81
N PRO A 64 -2.39 -24.42 14.69
CA PRO A 64 -1.94 -25.07 13.46
C PRO A 64 -2.97 -24.89 12.35
N SER A 65 -2.50 -24.91 11.11
CA SER A 65 -3.39 -24.94 9.96
C SER A 65 -4.20 -26.24 9.95
N PRO A 66 -5.51 -26.20 9.58
CA PRO A 66 -6.28 -27.42 9.37
C PRO A 66 -5.77 -28.24 8.18
N ASN A 67 -5.01 -27.64 7.29
CA ASN A 67 -4.36 -28.33 6.19
C ASN A 67 -3.04 -28.94 6.69
N PRO A 68 -2.85 -30.30 6.57
CA PRO A 68 -1.62 -30.93 7.07
C PRO A 68 -0.34 -30.41 6.40
N TRP A 69 -0.46 -29.77 5.24
CA TRP A 69 0.67 -29.15 4.55
C TRP A 69 0.89 -27.70 4.92
N GLY A 70 -0.04 -27.10 5.66
CA GLY A 70 0.03 -25.73 6.09
C GLY A 70 0.88 -25.56 7.33
N GLY A 71 1.47 -24.38 7.48
CA GLY A 71 2.21 -24.00 8.66
C GLY A 71 1.30 -23.45 9.74
N PRO A 72 1.88 -22.88 10.80
CA PRO A 72 1.12 -22.21 11.85
C PRO A 72 0.32 -21.03 11.31
N ILE A 73 -0.85 -20.80 11.91
CA ILE A 73 -1.70 -19.65 11.58
C ILE A 73 -1.42 -18.54 12.58
N TYR A 74 -1.25 -17.32 12.07
CA TYR A 74 -1.05 -16.13 12.88
C TYR A 74 -2.14 -15.10 12.58
N ASP A 75 -2.53 -14.37 13.60
CA ASP A 75 -3.44 -13.23 13.49
C ASP A 75 -2.62 -11.95 13.53
N TYR A 76 -2.64 -11.20 12.43
CA TYR A 76 -1.98 -9.90 12.31
C TYR A 76 -2.88 -8.76 12.76
N ASN A 77 -4.15 -9.06 13.08
CA ASN A 77 -5.15 -8.06 13.43
C ASN A 77 -5.17 -6.93 12.39
N ASP A 78 -5.11 -7.29 11.11
CA ASP A 78 -5.00 -6.35 10.03
C ASP A 78 -6.33 -5.64 9.75
N THR A 79 -6.24 -4.38 9.37
CA THR A 79 -7.39 -3.60 8.91
C THR A 79 -7.01 -2.84 7.65
N THR A 80 -8.03 -2.51 6.87
CA THR A 80 -7.88 -1.76 5.64
C THR A 80 -8.76 -0.51 5.71
N THR A 81 -8.16 0.63 5.37
CA THR A 81 -8.86 1.91 5.26
C THR A 81 -8.70 2.43 3.84
N VAL A 82 -9.79 2.83 3.22
CA VAL A 82 -9.74 3.43 1.89
C VAL A 82 -9.43 4.91 2.04
N LEU A 83 -8.30 5.35 1.48
CA LEU A 83 -7.91 6.75 1.47
C LEU A 83 -8.55 7.50 0.31
N ASP A 84 -8.58 6.87 -0.86
CA ASP A 84 -9.23 7.41 -2.05
C ASP A 84 -9.80 6.25 -2.87
N ALA A 85 -11.13 6.22 -2.97
CA ALA A 85 -11.82 5.14 -3.67
C ALA A 85 -11.64 5.21 -5.19
N ALA A 86 -11.24 6.35 -5.73
CA ALA A 86 -11.11 6.58 -7.17
C ALA A 86 -9.92 7.50 -7.45
N ALA A 87 -8.74 7.05 -7.07
CA ALA A 87 -7.50 7.77 -7.34
C ALA A 87 -7.17 7.71 -8.84
N LYS A 88 -6.75 8.83 -9.38
CA LYS A 88 -6.40 8.91 -10.80
C LYS A 88 -4.94 8.55 -11.00
N TYR A 89 -4.69 7.66 -11.94
CA TYR A 89 -3.32 7.29 -12.30
C TYR A 89 -2.50 8.50 -12.74
N SER A 90 -3.11 9.43 -13.45
CA SER A 90 -2.42 10.62 -13.96
C SER A 90 -2.09 11.65 -12.88
N ALA A 91 -2.72 11.59 -11.73
CA ALA A 91 -2.50 12.55 -10.66
C ALA A 91 -1.10 12.42 -10.04
N GLY A 92 -0.61 11.20 -9.87
CA GLY A 92 0.72 10.92 -9.37
C GLY A 92 0.93 11.17 -7.88
N ASN A 93 -0.04 11.72 -7.17
CA ASN A 93 0.11 11.95 -5.74
C ASN A 93 -1.24 12.09 -5.04
N PHE A 94 -1.20 11.87 -3.73
CA PHE A 94 -2.32 12.08 -2.81
C PHE A 94 -1.74 12.54 -1.48
N THR A 95 -2.23 13.64 -0.94
CA THR A 95 -1.79 14.09 0.38
C THR A 95 -2.67 13.47 1.46
N TRP A 96 -2.04 12.70 2.32
CA TRP A 96 -2.69 12.07 3.45
C TRP A 96 -2.35 12.82 4.73
N HIS A 97 -3.40 13.29 5.41
CA HIS A 97 -3.24 13.83 6.76
C HIS A 97 -3.19 12.65 7.73
N ILE A 98 -2.07 12.47 8.40
CA ILE A 98 -1.80 11.26 9.18
C ILE A 98 -2.71 11.21 10.40
N ASP A 99 -3.56 10.19 10.42
CA ASP A 99 -4.41 9.84 11.55
C ASP A 99 -4.13 8.41 11.99
N LEU A 100 -4.22 8.18 13.29
CA LEU A 100 -4.14 6.83 13.83
C LEU A 100 -5.42 6.05 13.48
N ILE A 101 -5.24 4.81 13.09
CA ILE A 101 -6.36 3.88 12.90
C ILE A 101 -6.52 3.08 14.19
N GLN A 102 -7.67 3.21 14.84
CA GLN A 102 -7.98 2.49 16.08
C GLN A 102 -6.93 2.70 17.18
N GLY A 103 -6.31 3.88 17.21
CA GLY A 103 -5.30 4.19 18.22
C GLY A 103 -3.98 3.45 18.07
N ARG A 104 -3.76 2.81 16.91
CA ARG A 104 -2.55 2.01 16.68
C ARG A 104 -1.35 2.90 16.43
N GLU A 105 -0.42 2.92 17.37
CA GLU A 105 0.75 3.77 17.30
C GLU A 105 2.00 3.04 17.82
N GLY A 106 3.17 3.55 17.45
CA GLY A 106 4.43 3.05 17.97
C GLY A 106 4.94 1.79 17.28
N ALA A 107 5.89 1.14 17.93
CA ALA A 107 6.67 0.05 17.35
C ALA A 107 5.90 -1.26 17.13
N ASP A 108 4.74 -1.42 17.77
CA ASP A 108 3.96 -2.66 17.68
C ASP A 108 3.10 -2.75 16.43
N TRP A 109 2.92 -1.64 15.72
CA TRP A 109 2.03 -1.56 14.58
C TRP A 109 2.73 -1.05 13.35
N TYR A 110 2.56 -1.77 12.25
CA TYR A 110 2.93 -1.30 10.92
C TYR A 110 1.74 -0.65 10.22
N TYR A 111 2.06 0.32 9.38
CA TYR A 111 1.17 0.89 8.37
C TYR A 111 1.84 0.76 7.02
N ARG A 112 1.07 0.56 5.97
CA ARG A 112 1.59 0.64 4.60
C ARG A 112 0.49 1.00 3.63
N PHE A 113 0.88 1.61 2.52
CA PHE A 113 -0.04 1.93 1.42
C PHE A 113 -0.10 0.78 0.44
N GLY A 114 -1.27 0.65 -0.19
CA GLY A 114 -1.46 -0.26 -1.30
C GLY A 114 -2.34 0.38 -2.36
N ALA A 115 -2.11 -0.02 -3.59
CA ALA A 115 -2.95 0.36 -4.73
C ALA A 115 -3.71 -0.86 -5.21
N GLN A 116 -5.02 -0.84 -5.09
CA GLN A 116 -5.87 -1.93 -5.55
C GLN A 116 -6.48 -1.59 -6.90
N LEU A 117 -6.23 -2.45 -7.88
CA LEU A 117 -6.78 -2.29 -9.22
C LEU A 117 -8.27 -2.61 -9.20
N ALA A 118 -9.09 -1.67 -9.68
CA ALA A 118 -10.53 -1.84 -9.70
C ALA A 118 -10.97 -3.02 -10.59
N SER A 119 -10.24 -3.25 -11.68
CA SER A 119 -10.62 -4.25 -12.68
C SER A 119 -10.39 -5.68 -12.23
N VAL A 120 -9.41 -5.94 -11.36
CA VAL A 120 -9.02 -7.29 -10.95
C VAL A 120 -9.18 -7.55 -9.46
N GLY A 121 -9.44 -6.52 -8.66
CA GLY A 121 -9.58 -6.66 -7.22
C GLY A 121 -8.29 -7.05 -6.51
N GLU A 122 -7.16 -6.93 -7.18
CA GLU A 122 -5.85 -7.28 -6.63
C GLU A 122 -5.03 -6.05 -6.33
N VAL A 123 -4.15 -6.16 -5.34
CA VAL A 123 -3.20 -5.11 -5.03
C VAL A 123 -2.09 -5.13 -6.09
N ALA A 124 -1.90 -3.99 -6.75
CA ALA A 124 -0.88 -3.84 -7.78
C ALA A 124 0.50 -3.61 -7.19
N ASP A 125 0.58 -2.90 -6.09
CA ASP A 125 1.83 -2.59 -5.42
C ASP A 125 1.57 -2.20 -3.97
N TYR A 126 2.57 -2.45 -3.13
CA TYR A 126 2.61 -1.98 -1.75
C TYR A 126 3.83 -1.08 -1.56
N ALA A 127 3.66 0.00 -0.83
CA ALA A 127 4.79 0.76 -0.32
C ALA A 127 5.41 0.05 0.88
N ARG A 128 6.62 0.43 1.27
CA ARG A 128 7.26 -0.13 2.46
C ARG A 128 6.46 0.25 3.71
N SER A 129 6.46 -0.65 4.70
CA SER A 129 5.82 -0.43 5.99
C SER A 129 6.55 0.64 6.81
N PHE A 130 5.79 1.34 7.63
CA PHE A 130 6.29 2.37 8.53
C PHE A 130 5.49 2.37 9.83
N HIS A 131 5.90 3.21 10.77
CA HIS A 131 5.20 3.38 12.05
C HIS A 131 4.67 4.81 12.16
N ILE A 132 3.65 4.98 12.99
CA ILE A 132 3.13 6.31 13.33
C ILE A 132 3.41 6.58 14.80
N LYS A 133 3.94 7.77 15.07
CA LYS A 133 4.12 8.28 16.42
C LYS A 133 2.92 9.15 16.75
N ALA A 134 2.24 8.83 17.86
CA ALA A 134 1.11 9.61 18.33
C ALA A 134 1.52 11.04 18.65
N ALA A 135 0.61 11.99 18.44
CA ALA A 135 0.80 13.36 18.86
C ALA A 135 0.86 13.44 20.38
N ALA A 136 1.72 14.32 20.88
CA ALA A 136 1.90 14.49 22.32
C ALA A 136 0.69 15.21 22.96
#